data_8caede49d4bff21fd80cb3531c1ef6c9
#
_entry.id   8caede49d4bff21fd80cb3531c1ef6c9
#
_cell.length_a   1.000
_cell.length_b   1.000
_cell.length_c   1.000
_cell.angle_alpha   90.00
_cell.angle_beta   90.00
_cell.angle_gamma   90.00
#
_symmetry.space_group_name_H-M   'P 1'
#
loop_
_entity.id
_entity.type
_entity.pdbx_description
1 polymer ?
#
loop_
_entity_poly.entity_id
_entity_poly.type
_entity_poly.pdbx_seq_one_letter_code
_entity_poly.pdbx_strand_id
1 'polypeptide(L)'
;MQRDSIDFGSMKIGQLFCKQLFPTLLGMVFSALFVITDGVFVGRGIGSDALAAVNIAAPLFVFAAGMGLMFGMGGAIMASINLARGKERVANINATQATLVSFTGMTLVSILVMAFPTSVARILGAPEDIIGLAREYLIAYAAFAMFQTALCVLTFFTRIDGPKIAMWCITISTVINIVLDYLFIFVYKWGLTGAAVATGIGEIVGCILMVAYLLRNSPRVRLGKLKFSRKSIQLTLRNSGYIIRLGFSGFLGEAAIGVMMLTGNYVFVSYLGTDGVAAFSIMCYFFPIIFMVFNAIIQSAQPIISFNHGCAALGRAQQALRLALIATIATGLFFLVLTILLREQIVSLFIADHTNNAWKYAVCGIPFFSICYVFFGINITAIGYYMSIEKSRLATIFTVLRGLILPVVCFFLLPLWLGIKGIWLAVAVAEFITFAVICINAMYKRV
;
A
#
# COMPACT_ATOMS: atom_id res chain seq x y z
N MET A 1 9.16 -25.32 -21.55
CA MET A 1 9.46 -24.27 -20.55
C MET A 1 9.56 -24.93 -19.19
N GLN A 2 10.77 -25.16 -18.69
CA GLN A 2 10.96 -25.60 -17.30
C GLN A 2 10.37 -24.49 -16.41
N ARG A 3 9.30 -24.83 -15.70
CA ARG A 3 8.68 -23.94 -14.71
C ARG A 3 9.74 -23.67 -13.64
N ASP A 4 10.16 -22.43 -13.49
CA ASP A 4 10.96 -21.95 -12.34
C ASP A 4 10.12 -22.10 -11.05
N SER A 5 9.91 -23.34 -10.63
CA SER A 5 9.10 -23.65 -9.45
C SER A 5 9.83 -23.11 -8.22
N ILE A 6 9.17 -22.16 -7.56
CA ILE A 6 9.69 -21.60 -6.30
C ILE A 6 9.49 -22.66 -5.21
N ASP A 7 10.56 -23.17 -4.65
CA ASP A 7 10.52 -24.06 -3.49
C ASP A 7 10.98 -23.34 -2.23
N PHE A 8 10.02 -22.96 -1.38
CA PHE A 8 10.27 -22.25 -0.13
C PHE A 8 11.05 -23.09 0.90
N GLY A 9 11.00 -24.42 0.78
CA GLY A 9 11.63 -25.34 1.72
C GLY A 9 13.11 -25.62 1.43
N SER A 10 13.49 -25.81 0.16
CA SER A 10 14.83 -26.30 -0.22
C SER A 10 15.73 -25.22 -0.81
N MET A 11 15.20 -24.20 -1.53
CA MET A 11 16.01 -23.16 -2.16
C MET A 11 16.77 -22.31 -1.14
N LYS A 12 17.97 -21.79 -1.54
CA LYS A 12 18.72 -20.81 -0.75
C LYS A 12 17.89 -19.54 -0.55
N ILE A 13 17.80 -19.05 0.69
CA ILE A 13 16.94 -17.92 1.06
C ILE A 13 17.24 -16.65 0.24
N GLY A 14 18.52 -16.35 -0.02
CA GLY A 14 18.91 -15.19 -0.83
C GLY A 14 18.39 -15.26 -2.27
N GLN A 15 18.48 -16.43 -2.92
CA GLN A 15 17.94 -16.63 -4.28
C GLN A 15 16.42 -16.50 -4.29
N LEU A 16 15.76 -17.09 -3.28
CA LEU A 16 14.31 -17.04 -3.11
C LEU A 16 13.83 -15.60 -2.92
N PHE A 17 14.51 -14.85 -2.05
CA PHE A 17 14.20 -13.45 -1.81
C PHE A 17 14.36 -12.60 -3.07
N CYS A 18 15.45 -12.74 -3.82
CA CYS A 18 15.65 -12.02 -5.08
C CYS A 18 14.60 -12.39 -6.14
N LYS A 19 14.24 -13.68 -6.26
CA LYS A 19 13.18 -14.13 -7.18
C LYS A 19 11.82 -13.52 -6.86
N GLN A 20 11.54 -13.20 -5.59
CA GLN A 20 10.32 -12.51 -5.16
C GLN A 20 10.46 -10.99 -5.30
N LEU A 21 11.59 -10.42 -4.89
CA LEU A 21 11.79 -8.98 -4.77
C LEU A 21 11.77 -8.25 -6.13
N PHE A 22 12.55 -8.72 -7.12
CA PHE A 22 12.64 -8.01 -8.39
C PHE A 22 11.31 -7.89 -9.14
N PRO A 23 10.52 -8.98 -9.32
CA PRO A 23 9.21 -8.84 -9.94
C PRO A 23 8.24 -7.99 -9.12
N THR A 24 8.31 -8.07 -7.79
CA THR A 24 7.45 -7.26 -6.91
C THR A 24 7.78 -5.78 -7.01
N LEU A 25 9.06 -5.41 -7.01
CA LEU A 25 9.50 -4.02 -7.21
C LEU A 25 9.04 -3.48 -8.57
N LEU A 26 9.26 -4.23 -9.64
CA LEU A 26 8.82 -3.82 -10.98
C LEU A 26 7.30 -3.65 -11.04
N GLY A 27 6.53 -4.58 -10.48
CA GLY A 27 5.07 -4.44 -10.40
C GLY A 27 4.64 -3.18 -9.65
N MET A 28 5.33 -2.81 -8.55
CA MET A 28 5.02 -1.58 -7.81
C MET A 28 5.44 -0.31 -8.56
N VAL A 29 6.54 -0.35 -9.32
CA VAL A 29 6.92 0.76 -10.21
C VAL A 29 5.86 0.99 -11.27
N PHE A 30 5.33 -0.07 -11.89
CA PHE A 30 4.22 0.06 -12.85
C PHE A 30 2.95 0.61 -12.18
N SER A 31 2.63 0.18 -10.94
CA SER A 31 1.50 0.75 -10.19
C SER A 31 1.71 2.24 -9.87
N ALA A 32 2.93 2.67 -9.58
CA ALA A 32 3.23 4.09 -9.37
C ALA A 32 3.10 4.90 -10.67
N LEU A 33 3.58 4.37 -11.80
CA LEU A 33 3.42 4.99 -13.12
C LEU A 33 1.94 5.16 -13.49
N PHE A 34 1.10 4.17 -13.18
CA PHE A 34 -0.35 4.26 -13.33
C PHE A 34 -0.91 5.49 -12.61
N VAL A 35 -0.67 5.63 -11.29
CA VAL A 35 -1.22 6.74 -10.48
C VAL A 35 -0.76 8.10 -11.01
N ILE A 36 0.53 8.22 -11.40
CA ILE A 36 1.07 9.47 -11.94
C ILE A 36 0.45 9.81 -13.29
N THR A 37 0.34 8.83 -14.19
CA THR A 37 -0.19 9.04 -15.54
C THR A 37 -1.66 9.42 -15.49
N ASP A 38 -2.46 8.73 -14.68
CA ASP A 38 -3.89 9.02 -14.46
C ASP A 38 -4.08 10.47 -13.99
N GLY A 39 -3.34 10.89 -12.94
CA GLY A 39 -3.39 12.26 -12.45
C GLY A 39 -3.00 13.31 -13.51
N VAL A 40 -1.97 13.05 -14.33
CA VAL A 40 -1.54 13.94 -15.42
C VAL A 40 -2.62 14.01 -16.50
N PHE A 41 -3.22 12.90 -16.88
CA PHE A 41 -4.25 12.87 -17.94
C PHE A 41 -5.53 13.56 -17.48
N VAL A 42 -5.99 13.35 -16.26
CA VAL A 42 -7.13 14.07 -15.68
C VAL A 42 -6.85 15.57 -15.62
N GLY A 43 -5.71 15.96 -15.06
CA GLY A 43 -5.36 17.39 -14.91
C GLY A 43 -5.21 18.14 -16.23
N ARG A 44 -4.56 17.52 -17.26
CA ARG A 44 -4.34 18.14 -18.56
C ARG A 44 -5.52 17.98 -19.52
N GLY A 45 -6.23 16.86 -19.42
CA GLY A 45 -7.31 16.52 -20.37
C GLY A 45 -8.67 17.09 -19.98
N ILE A 46 -8.93 17.27 -18.66
CA ILE A 46 -10.24 17.68 -18.16
C ILE A 46 -10.13 19.03 -17.43
N GLY A 47 -9.11 19.23 -16.58
CA GLY A 47 -8.86 20.48 -15.89
C GLY A 47 -8.62 20.35 -14.38
N SER A 48 -8.35 21.48 -13.73
CA SER A 48 -8.02 21.56 -12.30
C SER A 48 -9.16 21.12 -11.38
N ASP A 49 -10.40 21.46 -11.73
CA ASP A 49 -11.58 21.12 -10.92
C ASP A 49 -11.85 19.62 -10.93
N ALA A 50 -11.60 18.98 -12.06
CA ALA A 50 -11.66 17.53 -12.18
C ALA A 50 -10.59 16.84 -11.32
N LEU A 51 -9.36 17.36 -11.33
CA LEU A 51 -8.30 16.84 -10.48
C LEU A 51 -8.63 17.02 -8.99
N ALA A 52 -9.23 18.15 -8.61
CA ALA A 52 -9.72 18.38 -7.25
C ALA A 52 -10.82 17.37 -6.87
N ALA A 53 -11.75 17.06 -7.78
CA ALA A 53 -12.80 16.06 -7.55
C ALA A 53 -12.23 14.65 -7.34
N VAL A 54 -11.21 14.25 -8.11
CA VAL A 54 -10.48 12.99 -7.92
C VAL A 54 -9.80 12.94 -6.55
N ASN A 55 -9.16 14.04 -6.12
CA ASN A 55 -8.52 14.11 -4.81
C ASN A 55 -9.52 14.01 -3.65
N ILE A 56 -10.73 14.55 -3.81
CA ILE A 56 -11.82 14.39 -2.82
C ILE A 56 -12.24 12.93 -2.71
N ALA A 57 -12.23 12.17 -3.80
CA ALA A 57 -12.54 10.75 -3.80
C ALA A 57 -11.38 9.86 -3.31
N ALA A 58 -10.15 10.40 -3.15
CA ALA A 58 -8.98 9.64 -2.75
C ALA A 58 -9.16 8.78 -1.47
N PRO A 59 -9.91 9.20 -0.42
CA PRO A 59 -10.15 8.33 0.73
C PRO A 59 -10.86 7.01 0.39
N LEU A 60 -11.70 6.97 -0.65
CA LEU A 60 -12.32 5.73 -1.11
C LEU A 60 -11.28 4.81 -1.77
N PHE A 61 -10.31 5.37 -2.52
CA PHE A 61 -9.16 4.63 -3.05
C PHE A 61 -8.32 4.01 -1.95
N VAL A 62 -7.98 4.81 -0.94
CA VAL A 62 -7.18 4.36 0.22
C VAL A 62 -7.93 3.26 0.97
N PHE A 63 -9.24 3.37 1.12
CA PHE A 63 -10.06 2.35 1.76
C PHE A 63 -10.07 1.05 0.95
N ALA A 64 -10.27 1.11 -0.37
CA ALA A 64 -10.26 -0.06 -1.26
C ALA A 64 -8.88 -0.75 -1.27
N ALA A 65 -7.79 0.03 -1.34
CA ALA A 65 -6.41 -0.47 -1.25
C ALA A 65 -6.13 -1.11 0.12
N GLY A 66 -6.53 -0.44 1.20
CA GLY A 66 -6.40 -0.95 2.57
C GLY A 66 -7.15 -2.27 2.79
N MET A 67 -8.38 -2.38 2.28
CA MET A 67 -9.15 -3.64 2.27
C MET A 67 -8.40 -4.73 1.48
N GLY A 68 -7.85 -4.39 0.32
CA GLY A 68 -7.03 -5.29 -0.48
C GLY A 68 -5.80 -5.79 0.26
N LEU A 69 -5.06 -4.90 0.93
CA LEU A 69 -3.90 -5.26 1.75
C LEU A 69 -4.30 -6.12 2.95
N MET A 70 -5.38 -5.78 3.64
CA MET A 70 -5.85 -6.54 4.80
C MET A 70 -6.15 -8.00 4.44
N PHE A 71 -6.97 -8.23 3.43
CA PHE A 71 -7.32 -9.58 3.01
C PHE A 71 -6.21 -10.27 2.23
N GLY A 72 -5.43 -9.53 1.43
CA GLY A 72 -4.32 -10.05 0.65
C GLY A 72 -3.16 -10.53 1.52
N MET A 73 -2.64 -9.66 2.40
CA MET A 73 -1.54 -10.00 3.30
C MET A 73 -1.97 -11.07 4.32
N GLY A 74 -3.10 -10.86 5.01
CA GLY A 74 -3.60 -11.81 6.00
C GLY A 74 -3.90 -13.17 5.41
N GLY A 75 -4.53 -13.21 4.23
CA GLY A 75 -4.84 -14.44 3.51
C GLY A 75 -3.59 -15.16 2.98
N ALA A 76 -2.61 -14.44 2.44
CA ALA A 76 -1.37 -15.01 1.93
C ALA A 76 -0.50 -15.59 3.06
N ILE A 77 -0.45 -14.95 4.23
CA ILE A 77 0.23 -15.47 5.43
C ILE A 77 -0.41 -16.80 5.84
N MET A 78 -1.74 -16.84 6.00
CA MET A 78 -2.45 -18.08 6.34
C MET A 78 -2.23 -19.18 5.29
N ALA A 79 -2.31 -18.84 4.01
CA ALA A 79 -2.10 -19.79 2.94
C ALA A 79 -0.67 -20.36 2.98
N SER A 80 0.35 -19.51 3.13
CA SER A 80 1.76 -19.93 3.20
C SER A 80 2.04 -20.86 4.39
N ILE A 81 1.48 -20.58 5.57
CA ILE A 81 1.60 -21.41 6.76
C ILE A 81 0.90 -22.77 6.54
N ASN A 82 -0.29 -22.79 5.94
CA ASN A 82 -1.00 -24.03 5.67
C ASN A 82 -0.32 -24.88 4.59
N LEU A 83 0.28 -24.26 3.56
CA LEU A 83 1.11 -24.95 2.58
C LEU A 83 2.33 -25.60 3.24
N ALA A 84 2.99 -24.90 4.14
CA ALA A 84 4.12 -25.41 4.91
C ALA A 84 3.77 -26.67 5.73
N ARG A 85 2.54 -26.72 6.23
CA ARG A 85 2.00 -27.84 7.00
C ARG A 85 1.42 -28.97 6.12
N GLY A 86 1.60 -28.91 4.80
CA GLY A 86 1.03 -29.88 3.85
C GLY A 86 -0.49 -29.81 3.69
N LYS A 87 -1.13 -28.73 4.16
CA LYS A 87 -2.60 -28.55 4.11
C LYS A 87 -3.02 -27.70 2.91
N GLU A 88 -2.65 -28.12 1.69
CA GLU A 88 -2.93 -27.40 0.44
C GLU A 88 -4.41 -27.04 0.26
N ARG A 89 -5.31 -27.99 0.58
CA ARG A 89 -6.76 -27.73 0.48
C ARG A 89 -7.22 -26.59 1.37
N VAL A 90 -6.65 -26.43 2.56
CA VAL A 90 -6.97 -25.34 3.48
C VAL A 90 -6.41 -24.02 2.95
N ALA A 91 -5.18 -24.03 2.40
CA ALA A 91 -4.60 -22.86 1.75
C ALA A 91 -5.47 -22.36 0.59
N ASN A 92 -5.97 -23.27 -0.24
CA ASN A 92 -6.87 -22.95 -1.37
C ASN A 92 -8.22 -22.38 -0.90
N ILE A 93 -8.80 -22.93 0.17
CA ILE A 93 -10.01 -22.40 0.79
C ILE A 93 -9.75 -20.97 1.31
N ASN A 94 -8.63 -20.75 2.00
CA ASN A 94 -8.29 -19.42 2.52
C ASN A 94 -8.11 -18.39 1.40
N ALA A 95 -7.47 -18.75 0.30
CA ALA A 95 -7.31 -17.88 -0.87
C ALA A 95 -8.67 -17.50 -1.47
N THR A 96 -9.55 -18.49 -1.66
CA THR A 96 -10.89 -18.27 -2.20
C THR A 96 -11.76 -17.43 -1.27
N GLN A 97 -11.73 -17.70 0.04
CA GLN A 97 -12.48 -16.95 1.04
C GLN A 97 -12.00 -15.50 1.15
N ALA A 98 -10.68 -15.28 1.20
CA ALA A 98 -10.12 -13.92 1.24
C ALA A 98 -10.56 -13.09 0.03
N THR A 99 -10.50 -13.67 -1.18
CA THR A 99 -10.91 -12.99 -2.42
C THR A 99 -12.41 -12.70 -2.43
N LEU A 100 -13.25 -13.69 -2.12
CA LEU A 100 -14.71 -13.52 -2.16
C LEU A 100 -15.22 -12.56 -1.08
N VAL A 101 -14.70 -12.68 0.15
CA VAL A 101 -15.17 -11.83 1.26
C VAL A 101 -14.74 -10.39 1.06
N SER A 102 -13.50 -10.14 0.60
CA SER A 102 -13.05 -8.78 0.30
C SER A 102 -13.81 -8.16 -0.88
N PHE A 103 -14.03 -8.92 -1.96
CA PHE A 103 -14.83 -8.49 -3.10
C PHE A 103 -16.27 -8.14 -2.68
N THR A 104 -16.95 -9.04 -1.94
CA THR A 104 -18.32 -8.80 -1.47
C THR A 104 -18.37 -7.62 -0.50
N GLY A 105 -17.41 -7.52 0.43
CA GLY A 105 -17.33 -6.41 1.38
C GLY A 105 -17.18 -5.07 0.68
N MET A 106 -16.27 -4.97 -0.31
CA MET A 106 -16.09 -3.75 -1.09
C MET A 106 -17.30 -3.46 -1.99
N THR A 107 -17.96 -4.50 -2.55
CA THR A 107 -19.20 -4.32 -3.31
C THR A 107 -20.30 -3.68 -2.46
N LEU A 108 -20.46 -4.07 -1.19
CA LEU A 108 -21.41 -3.46 -0.27
C LEU A 108 -21.10 -1.98 -0.02
N VAL A 109 -19.81 -1.65 0.18
CA VAL A 109 -19.35 -0.25 0.31
C VAL A 109 -19.63 0.52 -0.98
N SER A 110 -19.34 -0.05 -2.14
CA SER A 110 -19.62 0.55 -3.45
C SER A 110 -21.09 0.86 -3.66
N ILE A 111 -21.99 -0.08 -3.32
CA ILE A 111 -23.44 0.12 -3.39
C ILE A 111 -23.87 1.29 -2.48
N LEU A 112 -23.31 1.39 -1.27
CA LEU A 112 -23.62 2.45 -0.32
C LEU A 112 -23.16 3.81 -0.85
N VAL A 113 -21.95 3.90 -1.44
CA VAL A 113 -21.43 5.12 -2.06
C VAL A 113 -22.30 5.54 -3.25
N MET A 114 -22.69 4.57 -4.10
CA MET A 114 -23.55 4.84 -5.26
C MET A 114 -24.99 5.22 -4.86
N ALA A 115 -25.50 4.72 -3.74
CA ALA A 115 -26.82 5.08 -3.23
C ALA A 115 -26.86 6.50 -2.64
N PHE A 116 -25.77 6.97 -2.03
CA PHE A 116 -25.68 8.26 -1.34
C PHE A 116 -24.47 9.11 -1.80
N PRO A 117 -24.24 9.30 -3.11
CA PRO A 117 -22.97 9.86 -3.60
C PRO A 117 -22.76 11.32 -3.19
N THR A 118 -23.82 12.13 -3.15
CA THR A 118 -23.74 13.54 -2.72
C THR A 118 -23.41 13.67 -1.23
N SER A 119 -24.04 12.82 -0.38
CA SER A 119 -23.73 12.80 1.05
C SER A 119 -22.29 12.37 1.31
N VAL A 120 -21.82 11.36 0.58
CA VAL A 120 -20.43 10.91 0.67
C VAL A 120 -19.48 12.01 0.22
N ALA A 121 -19.73 12.69 -0.91
CA ALA A 121 -18.92 13.81 -1.38
C ALA A 121 -18.82 14.94 -0.33
N ARG A 122 -19.95 15.31 0.31
CA ARG A 122 -19.94 16.30 1.40
C ARG A 122 -19.14 15.86 2.62
N ILE A 123 -19.29 14.60 3.06
CA ILE A 123 -18.49 14.04 4.17
C ILE A 123 -17.00 14.07 3.84
N LEU A 124 -16.64 13.84 2.58
CA LEU A 124 -15.27 13.90 2.11
C LEU A 124 -14.75 15.34 1.90
N GLY A 125 -15.59 16.35 2.13
CA GLY A 125 -15.19 17.75 2.10
C GLY A 125 -15.33 18.43 0.73
N ALA A 126 -16.20 17.93 -0.17
CA ALA A 126 -16.45 18.56 -1.46
C ALA A 126 -17.11 19.93 -1.29
N PRO A 127 -16.52 21.03 -1.79
CA PRO A 127 -17.17 22.32 -1.90
C PRO A 127 -18.36 22.26 -2.87
N GLU A 128 -19.35 23.16 -2.70
CA GLU A 128 -20.58 23.13 -3.50
C GLU A 128 -20.35 23.36 -5.01
N ASP A 129 -19.30 24.09 -5.39
CA ASP A 129 -18.89 24.37 -6.78
C ASP A 129 -18.41 23.14 -7.53
N ILE A 130 -17.74 22.19 -6.84
CA ILE A 130 -17.21 20.96 -7.46
C ILE A 130 -17.92 19.68 -7.03
N ILE A 131 -18.98 19.78 -6.19
CA ILE A 131 -19.71 18.61 -5.67
C ILE A 131 -20.32 17.76 -6.80
N GLY A 132 -20.70 18.39 -7.92
CA GLY A 132 -21.21 17.70 -9.10
C GLY A 132 -20.17 16.77 -9.72
N LEU A 133 -18.94 17.27 -9.91
CA LEU A 133 -17.82 16.50 -10.44
C LEU A 133 -17.37 15.41 -9.48
N ALA A 134 -17.31 15.73 -8.17
CA ALA A 134 -16.96 14.73 -7.14
C ALA A 134 -17.99 13.59 -7.09
N ARG A 135 -19.28 13.91 -7.18
CA ARG A 135 -20.37 12.92 -7.26
C ARG A 135 -20.26 12.04 -8.50
N GLU A 136 -20.03 12.62 -9.66
CA GLU A 136 -19.86 11.89 -10.92
C GLU A 136 -18.72 10.88 -10.81
N TYR A 137 -17.55 11.34 -10.36
CA TYR A 137 -16.39 10.50 -10.20
C TYR A 137 -16.59 9.41 -9.15
N LEU A 138 -17.20 9.74 -7.99
CA LEU A 138 -17.49 8.76 -6.92
C LEU A 138 -18.38 7.62 -7.41
N ILE A 139 -19.44 7.93 -8.20
CA ILE A 139 -20.32 6.92 -8.77
C ILE A 139 -19.55 6.03 -9.74
N ALA A 140 -18.81 6.64 -10.67
CA ALA A 140 -18.08 5.92 -11.70
C ALA A 140 -16.98 5.03 -11.08
N TYR A 141 -16.20 5.54 -10.13
CA TYR A 141 -15.16 4.78 -9.44
C TYR A 141 -15.73 3.68 -8.53
N ALA A 142 -16.80 3.97 -7.76
CA ALA A 142 -17.41 2.99 -6.87
C ALA A 142 -17.89 1.74 -7.64
N ALA A 143 -18.32 1.89 -8.90
CA ALA A 143 -18.71 0.77 -9.74
C ALA A 143 -17.58 -0.25 -9.98
N PHE A 144 -16.33 0.15 -9.81
CA PHE A 144 -15.14 -0.69 -10.07
C PHE A 144 -14.28 -0.93 -8.82
N ALA A 145 -14.48 -0.23 -7.71
CA ALA A 145 -13.64 -0.30 -6.51
C ALA A 145 -13.47 -1.72 -5.93
N MET A 146 -14.47 -2.61 -6.11
CA MET A 146 -14.34 -4.01 -5.74
C MET A 146 -13.28 -4.76 -6.56
N PHE A 147 -13.06 -4.37 -7.82
CA PHE A 147 -12.02 -4.99 -8.66
C PHE A 147 -10.63 -4.54 -8.25
N GLN A 148 -10.44 -3.28 -7.83
CA GLN A 148 -9.19 -2.81 -7.22
C GLN A 148 -8.83 -3.66 -5.99
N THR A 149 -9.79 -3.83 -5.07
CA THR A 149 -9.60 -4.65 -3.89
C THR A 149 -9.27 -6.10 -4.26
N ALA A 150 -10.02 -6.69 -5.21
CA ALA A 150 -9.80 -8.06 -5.67
C ALA A 150 -8.42 -8.23 -6.35
N LEU A 151 -8.03 -7.29 -7.21
CA LEU A 151 -6.72 -7.28 -7.88
C LEU A 151 -5.57 -7.28 -6.87
N CYS A 152 -5.68 -6.45 -5.83
CA CYS A 152 -4.71 -6.42 -4.74
C CYS A 152 -4.63 -7.79 -4.03
N VAL A 153 -5.76 -8.37 -3.62
CA VAL A 153 -5.82 -9.68 -2.95
C VAL A 153 -5.26 -10.80 -3.83
N LEU A 154 -5.68 -10.87 -5.09
CA LEU A 154 -5.22 -11.87 -6.07
C LEU A 154 -3.71 -11.75 -6.32
N THR A 155 -3.16 -10.55 -6.31
CA THR A 155 -1.73 -10.30 -6.45
C THR A 155 -0.93 -11.02 -5.37
N PHE A 156 -1.36 -10.96 -4.11
CA PHE A 156 -0.67 -11.65 -3.01
C PHE A 156 -0.66 -13.17 -3.20
N PHE A 157 -1.78 -13.77 -3.60
CA PHE A 157 -1.84 -15.22 -3.84
C PHE A 157 -1.05 -15.63 -5.08
N THR A 158 -1.11 -14.85 -6.16
CA THR A 158 -0.35 -15.12 -7.38
C THR A 158 1.16 -15.06 -7.13
N ARG A 159 1.63 -14.13 -6.28
CA ARG A 159 3.05 -14.01 -5.91
C ARG A 159 3.61 -15.23 -5.17
N ILE A 160 2.79 -15.98 -4.42
CA ILE A 160 3.26 -17.19 -3.73
C ILE A 160 3.85 -18.18 -4.74
N ASP A 161 3.21 -18.38 -5.87
CA ASP A 161 3.61 -19.37 -6.87
C ASP A 161 4.32 -18.79 -8.08
N GLY A 162 3.96 -17.57 -8.48
CA GLY A 162 4.43 -16.94 -9.70
C GLY A 162 4.61 -15.42 -9.60
N PRO A 163 5.63 -14.91 -8.90
CA PRO A 163 5.83 -13.47 -8.76
C PRO A 163 6.04 -12.77 -10.10
N LYS A 164 6.69 -13.40 -11.08
CA LYS A 164 6.81 -12.89 -12.45
C LYS A 164 5.44 -12.77 -13.14
N ILE A 165 4.54 -13.72 -12.88
CA ILE A 165 3.19 -13.70 -13.47
C ILE A 165 2.38 -12.56 -12.84
N ALA A 166 2.44 -12.40 -11.52
CA ALA A 166 1.80 -11.27 -10.84
C ALA A 166 2.29 -9.92 -11.40
N MET A 167 3.61 -9.78 -11.60
CA MET A 167 4.21 -8.60 -12.22
C MET A 167 3.62 -8.35 -13.62
N TRP A 168 3.60 -9.37 -14.49
CA TRP A 168 3.06 -9.21 -15.86
C TRP A 168 1.57 -8.87 -15.87
N CYS A 169 0.77 -9.48 -14.98
CA CYS A 169 -0.66 -9.16 -14.87
C CYS A 169 -0.87 -7.69 -14.47
N ILE A 170 -0.09 -7.18 -13.50
CA ILE A 170 -0.12 -5.77 -13.10
C ILE A 170 0.32 -4.87 -14.26
N THR A 171 1.43 -5.22 -14.93
CA THR A 171 1.93 -4.44 -16.07
C THR A 171 0.89 -4.34 -17.20
N ILE A 172 0.26 -5.45 -17.57
CA ILE A 172 -0.79 -5.48 -18.60
C ILE A 172 -2.00 -4.63 -18.18
N SER A 173 -2.45 -4.78 -16.91
CA SER A 173 -3.51 -3.96 -16.33
C SER A 173 -3.19 -2.47 -16.43
N THR A 174 -1.98 -2.07 -16.06
CA THR A 174 -1.50 -0.67 -16.12
C THR A 174 -1.44 -0.14 -17.56
N VAL A 175 -0.88 -0.92 -18.49
CA VAL A 175 -0.77 -0.49 -19.90
C VAL A 175 -2.16 -0.32 -20.51
N ILE A 176 -3.10 -1.24 -20.25
CA ILE A 176 -4.47 -1.13 -20.74
C ILE A 176 -5.15 0.12 -20.17
N ASN A 177 -4.99 0.38 -18.87
CA ASN A 177 -5.53 1.59 -18.25
C ASN A 177 -4.98 2.85 -18.93
N ILE A 178 -3.65 3.01 -19.06
CA ILE A 178 -3.02 4.19 -19.67
C ILE A 178 -3.53 4.42 -21.10
N VAL A 179 -3.67 3.34 -21.90
CA VAL A 179 -4.19 3.44 -23.26
C VAL A 179 -5.66 3.87 -23.25
N LEU A 180 -6.47 3.30 -22.37
CA LEU A 180 -7.89 3.63 -22.27
C LEU A 180 -8.11 5.03 -21.70
N ASP A 181 -7.30 5.48 -20.73
CA ASP A 181 -7.35 6.85 -20.23
C ASP A 181 -7.10 7.85 -21.36
N TYR A 182 -6.07 7.62 -22.18
CA TYR A 182 -5.83 8.46 -23.33
C TYR A 182 -7.03 8.49 -24.29
N LEU A 183 -7.59 7.33 -24.63
CA LEU A 183 -8.74 7.24 -25.53
C LEU A 183 -9.99 7.90 -24.94
N PHE A 184 -10.33 7.62 -23.69
CA PHE A 184 -11.58 8.09 -23.10
C PHE A 184 -11.53 9.57 -22.73
N ILE A 185 -10.38 10.08 -22.29
CA ILE A 185 -10.23 11.48 -21.90
C ILE A 185 -10.01 12.37 -23.13
N PHE A 186 -9.05 12.04 -24.01
CA PHE A 186 -8.63 12.94 -25.10
C PHE A 186 -9.38 12.69 -26.41
N VAL A 187 -9.69 11.43 -26.76
CA VAL A 187 -10.33 11.09 -28.04
C VAL A 187 -11.85 11.12 -27.92
N TYR A 188 -12.42 10.36 -26.98
CA TYR A 188 -13.88 10.27 -26.80
C TYR A 188 -14.45 11.35 -25.90
N LYS A 189 -13.62 12.06 -25.12
CA LYS A 189 -14.00 13.17 -24.23
C LYS A 189 -15.08 12.80 -23.21
N TRP A 190 -14.96 11.60 -22.61
CA TRP A 190 -15.89 11.14 -21.57
C TRP A 190 -15.63 11.76 -20.19
N GLY A 191 -14.66 12.68 -20.08
CA GLY A 191 -14.37 13.39 -18.82
C GLY A 191 -13.95 12.45 -17.68
N LEU A 192 -14.36 12.78 -16.47
CA LEU A 192 -14.05 12.03 -15.24
C LEU A 192 -14.59 10.59 -15.25
N THR A 193 -15.78 10.39 -15.83
CA THR A 193 -16.34 9.06 -16.01
C THR A 193 -15.43 8.19 -16.86
N GLY A 194 -14.82 8.77 -17.91
CA GLY A 194 -13.86 8.07 -18.78
C GLY A 194 -12.63 7.58 -18.02
N ALA A 195 -12.03 8.43 -17.18
CA ALA A 195 -10.91 8.06 -16.32
C ALA A 195 -11.26 6.89 -15.39
N ALA A 196 -12.38 6.98 -14.66
CA ALA A 196 -12.82 5.93 -13.75
C ALA A 196 -13.10 4.59 -14.46
N VAL A 197 -13.71 4.63 -15.66
CA VAL A 197 -14.00 3.44 -16.48
C VAL A 197 -12.71 2.81 -17.00
N ALA A 198 -11.73 3.61 -17.46
CA ALA A 198 -10.45 3.12 -17.93
C ALA A 198 -9.69 2.39 -16.80
N THR A 199 -9.67 2.98 -15.61
CA THR A 199 -9.12 2.36 -14.38
C THR A 199 -9.81 1.03 -14.11
N GLY A 200 -11.13 1.03 -14.07
CA GLY A 200 -11.92 -0.17 -13.79
C GLY A 200 -11.70 -1.30 -14.80
N ILE A 201 -11.64 -0.99 -16.10
CA ILE A 201 -11.35 -2.00 -17.14
C ILE A 201 -9.94 -2.59 -16.96
N GLY A 202 -8.93 -1.75 -16.68
CA GLY A 202 -7.57 -2.22 -16.39
C GLY A 202 -7.57 -3.21 -15.21
N GLU A 203 -8.25 -2.88 -14.11
CA GLU A 203 -8.36 -3.73 -12.92
C GLU A 203 -9.12 -5.04 -13.19
N ILE A 204 -10.21 -4.99 -13.96
CA ILE A 204 -10.96 -6.18 -14.38
C ILE A 204 -10.06 -7.12 -15.19
N VAL A 205 -9.32 -6.61 -16.17
CA VAL A 205 -8.40 -7.43 -16.97
C VAL A 205 -7.32 -8.05 -16.10
N GLY A 206 -6.72 -7.29 -15.18
CA GLY A 206 -5.76 -7.81 -14.21
C GLY A 206 -6.35 -8.93 -13.35
N CYS A 207 -7.58 -8.75 -12.85
CA CYS A 207 -8.31 -9.78 -12.09
C CYS A 207 -8.55 -11.05 -12.94
N ILE A 208 -9.01 -10.90 -14.18
CA ILE A 208 -9.27 -12.05 -15.07
C ILE A 208 -8.00 -12.85 -15.31
N LEU A 209 -6.88 -12.19 -15.60
CA LEU A 209 -5.58 -12.84 -15.83
C LEU A 209 -5.11 -13.61 -14.59
N MET A 210 -5.19 -13.00 -13.40
CA MET A 210 -4.78 -13.63 -12.14
C MET A 210 -5.71 -14.77 -11.76
N VAL A 211 -7.02 -14.61 -11.90
CA VAL A 211 -8.01 -15.70 -11.66
C VAL A 211 -7.76 -16.84 -12.61
N ALA A 212 -7.57 -16.60 -13.90
CA ALA A 212 -7.26 -17.65 -14.89
C ALA A 212 -5.98 -18.41 -14.53
N TYR A 213 -4.95 -17.72 -14.06
CA TYR A 213 -3.73 -18.35 -13.57
C TYR A 213 -3.98 -19.21 -12.33
N LEU A 214 -4.66 -18.67 -11.31
CA LEU A 214 -4.93 -19.37 -10.05
C LEU A 214 -5.90 -20.56 -10.21
N LEU A 215 -6.76 -20.54 -11.22
CA LEU A 215 -7.67 -21.67 -11.52
C LEU A 215 -6.99 -22.79 -12.30
N ARG A 216 -6.10 -22.47 -13.26
CA ARG A 216 -5.60 -23.43 -14.24
C ARG A 216 -4.13 -23.81 -14.07
N ASN A 217 -3.28 -22.83 -13.77
CA ASN A 217 -1.83 -22.95 -13.94
C ASN A 217 -1.03 -22.87 -12.62
N SER A 218 -1.64 -22.47 -11.52
CA SER A 218 -0.94 -22.38 -10.24
C SER A 218 -0.69 -23.76 -9.66
N PRO A 219 0.56 -24.08 -9.27
CA PRO A 219 0.90 -25.40 -8.74
C PRO A 219 0.42 -25.63 -7.29
N ARG A 220 0.41 -24.61 -6.45
CA ARG A 220 0.20 -24.73 -5.00
C ARG A 220 -1.07 -24.07 -4.49
N VAL A 221 -1.28 -22.80 -4.88
CA VAL A 221 -2.45 -22.02 -4.44
C VAL A 221 -3.46 -21.91 -5.56
N ARG A 222 -4.61 -22.57 -5.40
CA ARG A 222 -5.69 -22.55 -6.39
C ARG A 222 -6.95 -21.96 -5.80
N LEU A 223 -7.67 -21.21 -6.62
CA LEU A 223 -9.05 -20.85 -6.28
C LEU A 223 -9.93 -22.08 -6.45
N GLY A 224 -10.73 -22.39 -5.45
CA GLY A 224 -11.57 -23.57 -5.41
C GLY A 224 -13.05 -23.25 -5.18
N LYS A 225 -13.91 -24.24 -5.47
CA LYS A 225 -15.34 -24.12 -5.17
C LYS A 225 -15.56 -24.17 -3.66
N LEU A 226 -16.24 -23.18 -3.09
CA LEU A 226 -16.72 -23.21 -1.72
C LEU A 226 -18.06 -23.92 -1.65
N LYS A 227 -18.27 -24.71 -0.60
CA LYS A 227 -19.57 -25.32 -0.34
C LYS A 227 -20.49 -24.30 0.32
N PHE A 228 -21.71 -24.15 -0.16
CA PHE A 228 -22.73 -23.30 0.43
C PHE A 228 -23.59 -24.12 1.40
N SER A 229 -23.12 -24.22 2.65
CA SER A 229 -23.86 -24.80 3.76
C SER A 229 -23.76 -23.89 4.98
N ARG A 230 -24.71 -23.97 5.91
CA ARG A 230 -24.66 -23.17 7.16
C ARG A 230 -23.34 -23.32 7.90
N LYS A 231 -22.79 -24.53 7.96
CA LYS A 231 -21.49 -24.81 8.57
C LYS A 231 -20.34 -24.16 7.79
N SER A 232 -20.40 -24.17 6.44
CA SER A 232 -19.38 -23.53 5.59
C SER A 232 -19.38 -22.02 5.77
N ILE A 233 -20.55 -21.38 5.87
CA ILE A 233 -20.66 -19.94 6.12
C ILE A 233 -20.06 -19.58 7.49
N GLN A 234 -20.39 -20.32 8.55
CA GLN A 234 -19.79 -20.10 9.87
C GLN A 234 -18.26 -20.23 9.86
N LEU A 235 -17.73 -21.21 9.15
CA LEU A 235 -16.29 -21.42 8.99
C LEU A 235 -15.66 -20.25 8.18
N THR A 236 -16.35 -19.78 7.14
CA THR A 236 -15.90 -18.62 6.35
C THR A 236 -15.82 -17.36 7.22
N LEU A 237 -16.84 -17.06 8.01
CA LEU A 237 -16.84 -15.91 8.92
C LEU A 237 -15.71 -16.00 9.95
N ARG A 238 -15.49 -17.17 10.55
CA ARG A 238 -14.40 -17.41 11.50
C ARG A 238 -13.02 -17.22 10.84
N ASN A 239 -12.82 -17.80 9.67
CA ASN A 239 -11.56 -17.67 8.94
C ASN A 239 -11.31 -16.24 8.47
N SER A 240 -12.36 -15.55 7.99
CA SER A 240 -12.26 -14.13 7.60
C SER A 240 -11.89 -13.25 8.79
N GLY A 241 -12.46 -13.49 9.98
CA GLY A 241 -12.04 -12.79 11.19
C GLY A 241 -10.57 -13.01 11.54
N TYR A 242 -10.03 -14.21 11.28
CA TYR A 242 -8.62 -14.50 11.48
C TYR A 242 -7.74 -13.83 10.42
N ILE A 243 -8.15 -13.83 9.15
CA ILE A 243 -7.48 -13.13 8.04
C ILE A 243 -7.44 -11.62 8.33
N ILE A 244 -8.58 -11.03 8.70
CA ILE A 244 -8.67 -9.61 9.08
C ILE A 244 -7.69 -9.31 10.21
N ARG A 245 -7.69 -10.11 11.28
CA ARG A 245 -6.79 -9.91 12.42
C ARG A 245 -5.32 -9.95 12.02
N LEU A 246 -4.91 -10.84 11.11
CA LEU A 246 -3.54 -10.93 10.61
C LEU A 246 -3.18 -9.74 9.72
N GLY A 247 -4.09 -9.31 8.84
CA GLY A 247 -3.85 -8.28 7.84
C GLY A 247 -4.21 -6.85 8.28
N PHE A 248 -4.83 -6.66 9.46
CA PHE A 248 -5.35 -5.37 9.89
C PHE A 248 -4.29 -4.27 9.97
N SER A 249 -3.06 -4.63 10.34
CA SER A 249 -1.93 -3.69 10.32
C SER A 249 -1.61 -3.19 8.89
N GLY A 250 -1.88 -3.98 7.85
CA GLY A 250 -1.75 -3.53 6.46
C GLY A 250 -2.77 -2.44 6.11
N PHE A 251 -4.03 -2.63 6.49
CA PHE A 251 -5.08 -1.60 6.36
C PHE A 251 -4.72 -0.30 7.09
N LEU A 252 -4.30 -0.42 8.34
CA LEU A 252 -3.89 0.74 9.15
C LEU A 252 -2.65 1.44 8.57
N GLY A 253 -1.76 0.70 7.91
CA GLY A 253 -0.59 1.25 7.25
C GLY A 253 -0.93 2.25 6.14
N GLU A 254 -1.95 1.95 5.34
CA GLU A 254 -2.48 2.87 4.32
C GLU A 254 -3.15 4.10 4.96
N ALA A 255 -4.02 3.88 5.94
CA ALA A 255 -4.69 4.96 6.65
C ALA A 255 -3.69 5.91 7.36
N ALA A 256 -2.58 5.38 7.85
CA ALA A 256 -1.54 6.14 8.54
C ALA A 256 -0.90 7.23 7.67
N ILE A 257 -0.74 6.97 6.36
CA ILE A 257 -0.20 7.97 5.42
C ILE A 257 -1.14 9.18 5.36
N GLY A 258 -2.45 8.93 5.25
CA GLY A 258 -3.44 10.00 5.24
C GLY A 258 -3.44 10.83 6.53
N VAL A 259 -3.36 10.17 7.70
CA VAL A 259 -3.29 10.87 9.00
C VAL A 259 -2.02 11.72 9.11
N MET A 260 -0.87 11.20 8.67
CA MET A 260 0.39 11.94 8.64
C MET A 260 0.29 13.19 7.75
N MET A 261 -0.28 13.06 6.54
CA MET A 261 -0.44 14.16 5.61
C MET A 261 -1.39 15.24 6.15
N LEU A 262 -2.54 14.85 6.68
CA LEU A 262 -3.53 15.77 7.25
C LEU A 262 -2.95 16.53 8.46
N THR A 263 -2.33 15.80 9.39
CA THR A 263 -1.72 16.42 10.58
C THR A 263 -0.55 17.33 10.21
N GLY A 264 0.30 16.88 9.30
CA GLY A 264 1.40 17.68 8.78
C GLY A 264 0.90 18.97 8.13
N ASN A 265 -0.04 18.89 7.20
CA ASN A 265 -0.62 20.07 6.55
C ASN A 265 -1.16 21.09 7.59
N TYR A 266 -1.93 20.61 8.59
CA TYR A 266 -2.46 21.47 9.64
C TYR A 266 -1.35 22.20 10.41
N VAL A 267 -0.31 21.49 10.81
CA VAL A 267 0.81 22.08 11.57
C VAL A 267 1.66 23.00 10.70
N PHE A 268 1.95 22.62 9.44
CA PHE A 268 2.70 23.48 8.53
C PHE A 268 1.97 24.78 8.22
N VAL A 269 0.62 24.74 8.04
CA VAL A 269 -0.18 25.97 7.89
C VAL A 269 -0.05 26.86 9.11
N SER A 270 -0.18 26.29 10.31
CA SER A 270 -0.19 27.08 11.55
C SER A 270 1.13 27.79 11.87
N TYR A 271 2.28 27.24 11.41
CA TYR A 271 3.61 27.80 11.68
C TYR A 271 4.22 28.56 10.51
N LEU A 272 3.93 28.19 9.28
CA LEU A 272 4.60 28.71 8.08
C LEU A 272 3.61 29.21 7.01
N GLY A 273 2.31 29.20 7.30
CA GLY A 273 1.28 29.61 6.35
C GLY A 273 1.21 28.74 5.11
N THR A 274 0.72 29.30 4.01
CA THR A 274 0.54 28.59 2.72
C THR A 274 1.88 28.11 2.13
N ASP A 275 2.96 28.88 2.29
CA ASP A 275 4.30 28.52 1.82
C ASP A 275 4.82 27.24 2.52
N GLY A 276 4.48 27.07 3.80
CA GLY A 276 4.82 25.88 4.56
C GLY A 276 4.13 24.64 4.03
N VAL A 277 2.84 24.74 3.72
CA VAL A 277 2.09 23.60 3.13
C VAL A 277 2.63 23.27 1.74
N ALA A 278 2.91 24.27 0.91
CA ALA A 278 3.51 24.07 -0.40
C ALA A 278 4.85 23.32 -0.29
N ALA A 279 5.70 23.68 0.68
CA ALA A 279 6.96 23.01 0.95
C ALA A 279 6.75 21.54 1.40
N PHE A 280 5.80 21.28 2.32
CA PHE A 280 5.51 19.94 2.83
C PHE A 280 4.86 19.04 1.77
N SER A 281 4.04 19.62 0.88
CA SER A 281 3.40 18.90 -0.20
C SER A 281 4.39 18.17 -1.10
N ILE A 282 5.59 18.72 -1.32
CA ILE A 282 6.66 18.04 -2.07
C ILE A 282 6.99 16.70 -1.44
N MET A 283 7.11 16.65 -0.11
CA MET A 283 7.36 15.40 0.60
C MET A 283 6.17 14.45 0.53
N CYS A 284 4.94 14.97 0.55
CA CYS A 284 3.73 14.18 0.40
C CYS A 284 3.65 13.47 -0.97
N TYR A 285 4.25 14.01 -2.03
CA TYR A 285 4.35 13.33 -3.33
C TYR A 285 5.44 12.25 -3.35
N PHE A 286 6.58 12.48 -2.70
CA PHE A 286 7.69 11.52 -2.70
C PHE A 286 7.49 10.36 -1.72
N PHE A 287 6.92 10.62 -0.56
CA PHE A 287 6.81 9.62 0.51
C PHE A 287 6.04 8.34 0.10
N PRO A 288 4.89 8.42 -0.62
CA PRO A 288 4.20 7.22 -1.09
C PRO A 288 5.03 6.34 -2.02
N ILE A 289 5.88 6.94 -2.87
CA ILE A 289 6.76 6.19 -3.78
C ILE A 289 7.79 5.39 -2.95
N ILE A 290 8.41 6.04 -1.97
CA ILE A 290 9.37 5.40 -1.06
C ILE A 290 8.67 4.30 -0.23
N PHE A 291 7.44 4.56 0.24
CA PHE A 291 6.62 3.59 0.93
C PHE A 291 6.35 2.33 0.08
N MET A 292 6.04 2.49 -1.21
CA MET A 292 5.85 1.37 -2.13
C MET A 292 7.10 0.49 -2.24
N VAL A 293 8.30 1.06 -2.27
CA VAL A 293 9.56 0.31 -2.33
C VAL A 293 9.76 -0.53 -1.07
N PHE A 294 9.54 0.06 0.11
CA PHE A 294 9.63 -0.68 1.37
C PHE A 294 8.57 -1.78 1.48
N ASN A 295 7.35 -1.50 1.02
CA ASN A 295 6.31 -2.53 0.92
C ASN A 295 6.71 -3.68 -0.02
N ALA A 296 7.35 -3.40 -1.15
CA ALA A 296 7.84 -4.44 -2.04
C ALA A 296 8.85 -5.37 -1.35
N ILE A 297 9.76 -4.82 -0.56
CA ILE A 297 10.76 -5.58 0.19
C ILE A 297 10.08 -6.53 1.18
N ILE A 298 9.18 -6.02 2.03
CA ILE A 298 8.55 -6.86 3.05
C ILE A 298 7.54 -7.83 2.45
N GLN A 299 6.74 -7.43 1.48
CA GLN A 299 5.79 -8.32 0.81
C GLN A 299 6.49 -9.46 0.06
N SER A 300 7.75 -9.27 -0.36
CA SER A 300 8.58 -10.33 -0.94
C SER A 300 9.12 -11.31 0.11
N ALA A 301 9.41 -10.82 1.31
CA ALA A 301 9.89 -11.66 2.42
C ALA A 301 8.75 -12.42 3.12
N GLN A 302 7.53 -11.86 3.17
CA GLN A 302 6.41 -12.41 3.92
C GLN A 302 6.07 -13.88 3.59
N PRO A 303 5.90 -14.30 2.33
CA PRO A 303 5.62 -15.70 2.02
C PRO A 303 6.76 -16.63 2.41
N ILE A 304 8.03 -16.16 2.33
CA ILE A 304 9.21 -16.92 2.74
C ILE A 304 9.20 -17.12 4.26
N ILE A 305 8.97 -16.04 5.02
CA ILE A 305 8.95 -16.06 6.48
C ILE A 305 7.79 -16.93 6.98
N SER A 306 6.58 -16.71 6.44
CA SER A 306 5.36 -17.41 6.85
C SER A 306 5.43 -18.91 6.56
N PHE A 307 5.96 -19.30 5.39
CA PHE A 307 6.16 -20.71 5.04
C PHE A 307 7.15 -21.37 6.00
N ASN A 308 8.34 -20.79 6.18
CA ASN A 308 9.35 -21.37 7.07
C ASN A 308 8.93 -21.35 8.55
N HIS A 309 8.14 -20.37 8.98
CA HIS A 309 7.50 -20.38 10.29
C HIS A 309 6.51 -21.55 10.42
N GLY A 310 5.70 -21.80 9.40
CA GLY A 310 4.76 -22.93 9.35
C GLY A 310 5.42 -24.31 9.44
N CYS A 311 6.63 -24.46 8.88
CA CYS A 311 7.47 -25.67 8.98
C CYS A 311 8.32 -25.72 10.27
N ALA A 312 8.20 -24.77 11.20
CA ALA A 312 9.09 -24.61 12.36
C ALA A 312 10.58 -24.43 12.00
N ALA A 313 10.91 -24.05 10.76
CA ALA A 313 12.27 -23.77 10.28
C ALA A 313 12.70 -22.34 10.64
N LEU A 314 12.78 -22.04 11.95
CA LEU A 314 12.98 -20.68 12.47
C LEU A 314 14.27 -20.03 11.95
N GLY A 315 15.35 -20.80 11.79
CA GLY A 315 16.62 -20.29 11.26
C GLY A 315 16.48 -19.73 9.84
N ARG A 316 15.68 -20.37 8.98
CA ARG A 316 15.41 -19.90 7.61
C ARG A 316 14.51 -18.65 7.62
N ALA A 317 13.52 -18.60 8.50
CA ALA A 317 12.67 -17.43 8.68
C ALA A 317 13.49 -16.22 9.16
N GLN A 318 14.43 -16.41 10.10
CA GLN A 318 15.35 -15.36 10.56
C GLN A 318 16.32 -14.89 9.47
N GLN A 319 16.82 -15.81 8.62
CA GLN A 319 17.65 -15.43 7.46
C GLN A 319 16.86 -14.54 6.48
N ALA A 320 15.59 -14.86 6.21
CA ALA A 320 14.74 -14.05 5.36
C ALA A 320 14.49 -12.65 5.96
N LEU A 321 14.24 -12.57 7.27
CA LEU A 321 14.12 -11.30 7.98
C LEU A 321 15.41 -10.48 7.90
N ARG A 322 16.57 -11.11 8.12
CA ARG A 322 17.88 -10.43 8.05
C ARG A 322 18.12 -9.84 6.66
N LEU A 323 17.83 -10.59 5.59
CA LEU A 323 17.96 -10.10 4.21
C LEU A 323 16.99 -8.94 3.94
N ALA A 324 15.74 -9.04 4.38
CA ALA A 324 14.78 -7.96 4.27
C ALA A 324 15.24 -6.70 5.01
N LEU A 325 15.77 -6.83 6.24
CA LEU A 325 16.32 -5.70 7.00
C LEU A 325 17.53 -5.08 6.31
N ILE A 326 18.46 -5.88 5.80
CA ILE A 326 19.63 -5.36 5.05
C ILE A 326 19.15 -4.59 3.81
N ALA A 327 18.25 -5.16 3.02
CA ALA A 327 17.70 -4.50 1.84
C ALA A 327 16.98 -3.19 2.22
N THR A 328 16.21 -3.21 3.29
CA THR A 328 15.48 -2.04 3.80
C THR A 328 16.41 -0.93 4.30
N ILE A 329 17.45 -1.28 5.07
CA ILE A 329 18.43 -0.30 5.56
C ILE A 329 19.20 0.31 4.39
N ALA A 330 19.66 -0.53 3.46
CA ALA A 330 20.37 -0.07 2.26
C ALA A 330 19.49 0.88 1.42
N THR A 331 18.22 0.53 1.22
CA THR A 331 17.24 1.36 0.51
C THR A 331 16.95 2.66 1.27
N GLY A 332 16.78 2.60 2.59
CA GLY A 332 16.54 3.78 3.43
C GLY A 332 17.72 4.76 3.39
N LEU A 333 18.95 4.25 3.50
CA LEU A 333 20.17 5.04 3.37
C LEU A 333 20.33 5.61 1.95
N PHE A 334 20.01 4.83 0.93
CA PHE A 334 20.02 5.31 -0.46
C PHE A 334 19.07 6.49 -0.65
N PHE A 335 17.81 6.39 -0.23
CA PHE A 335 16.87 7.50 -0.35
C PHE A 335 17.24 8.69 0.54
N LEU A 336 17.76 8.47 1.75
CA LEU A 336 18.26 9.53 2.61
C LEU A 336 19.37 10.34 1.91
N VAL A 337 20.40 9.66 1.39
CA VAL A 337 21.51 10.30 0.69
C VAL A 337 21.03 10.97 -0.59
N LEU A 338 20.23 10.29 -1.39
CA LEU A 338 19.69 10.80 -2.65
C LEU A 338 18.89 12.08 -2.43
N THR A 339 17.98 12.11 -1.46
CA THR A 339 17.14 13.29 -1.19
C THR A 339 17.93 14.44 -0.60
N ILE A 340 18.98 14.20 0.19
CA ILE A 340 19.87 15.25 0.70
C ILE A 340 20.71 15.85 -0.43
N LEU A 341 21.29 15.00 -1.28
CA LEU A 341 22.16 15.47 -2.38
C LEU A 341 21.36 16.20 -3.47
N LEU A 342 20.17 15.70 -3.80
CA LEU A 342 19.33 16.24 -4.88
C LEU A 342 18.21 17.16 -4.37
N ARG A 343 18.26 17.64 -3.11
CA ARG A 343 17.18 18.42 -2.50
C ARG A 343 16.76 19.65 -3.32
N GLU A 344 17.75 20.39 -3.87
CA GLU A 344 17.48 21.58 -4.67
C GLU A 344 16.83 21.22 -6.01
N GLN A 345 17.33 20.18 -6.68
CA GLN A 345 16.77 19.69 -7.93
C GLN A 345 15.35 19.13 -7.73
N ILE A 346 15.13 18.37 -6.65
CA ILE A 346 13.82 17.84 -6.30
C ILE A 346 12.82 18.97 -6.07
N VAL A 347 13.18 19.98 -5.27
CA VAL A 347 12.30 21.11 -5.00
C VAL A 347 12.05 21.93 -6.26
N SER A 348 13.08 22.15 -7.09
CA SER A 348 12.98 22.94 -8.32
C SER A 348 12.10 22.29 -9.39
N LEU A 349 11.83 20.97 -9.31
CA LEU A 349 10.82 20.30 -10.16
C LEU A 349 9.39 20.81 -9.90
N PHE A 350 9.12 21.28 -8.67
CA PHE A 350 7.80 21.74 -8.24
C PHE A 350 7.71 23.28 -8.14
N ILE A 351 8.79 23.93 -7.70
CA ILE A 351 8.85 25.36 -7.48
C ILE A 351 10.07 25.91 -8.23
N ALA A 352 9.82 26.56 -9.36
CA ALA A 352 10.88 27.08 -10.23
C ALA A 352 11.54 28.35 -9.67
N ASP A 353 10.82 29.14 -8.85
CA ASP A 353 11.35 30.40 -8.27
C ASP A 353 12.11 30.10 -6.95
N HIS A 354 13.42 30.17 -7.02
CA HIS A 354 14.32 29.95 -5.87
C HIS A 354 14.27 31.09 -4.82
N THR A 355 13.64 32.21 -5.12
CA THR A 355 13.43 33.30 -4.16
C THR A 355 12.23 33.06 -3.25
N ASN A 356 11.32 32.18 -3.67
CA ASN A 356 10.11 31.82 -2.96
C ASN A 356 10.42 31.19 -1.59
N ASN A 357 9.66 31.58 -0.57
CA ASN A 357 9.84 31.05 0.79
C ASN A 357 9.53 29.56 0.87
N ALA A 358 8.53 29.05 0.10
CA ALA A 358 8.23 27.63 0.05
C ALA A 358 9.43 26.81 -0.47
N TRP A 359 10.18 27.32 -1.48
CA TRP A 359 11.40 26.67 -1.96
C TRP A 359 12.45 26.59 -0.85
N LYS A 360 12.70 27.70 -0.14
CA LYS A 360 13.68 27.76 0.96
C LYS A 360 13.30 26.80 2.10
N TYR A 361 12.03 26.79 2.51
CA TYR A 361 11.53 25.90 3.56
C TYR A 361 11.67 24.43 3.16
N ALA A 362 11.36 24.07 1.92
CA ALA A 362 11.51 22.71 1.43
C ALA A 362 12.98 22.25 1.39
N VAL A 363 13.87 23.05 0.80
CA VAL A 363 15.32 22.73 0.69
C VAL A 363 15.96 22.59 2.08
N CYS A 364 15.60 23.45 3.04
CA CYS A 364 16.10 23.35 4.41
C CYS A 364 15.47 22.20 5.19
N GLY A 365 14.22 21.85 4.91
CA GLY A 365 13.46 20.86 5.67
C GLY A 365 13.67 19.42 5.24
N ILE A 366 13.85 19.17 3.93
CA ILE A 366 14.04 17.83 3.36
C ILE A 366 15.10 17.00 4.10
N PRO A 367 16.29 17.50 4.43
CA PRO A 367 17.29 16.71 5.15
C PRO A 367 16.79 16.17 6.48
N PHE A 368 16.03 16.97 7.25
CA PHE A 368 15.47 16.55 8.53
C PHE A 368 14.37 15.50 8.37
N PHE A 369 13.48 15.70 7.39
CA PHE A 369 12.43 14.73 7.08
C PHE A 369 13.01 13.41 6.60
N SER A 370 14.02 13.44 5.74
CA SER A 370 14.60 12.24 5.09
C SER A 370 15.20 11.25 6.09
N ILE A 371 15.58 11.67 7.30
CA ILE A 371 16.04 10.79 8.37
C ILE A 371 15.00 9.70 8.67
N CYS A 372 13.71 9.99 8.47
CA CYS A 372 12.65 9.02 8.71
C CYS A 372 12.78 7.76 7.87
N TYR A 373 13.33 7.83 6.64
CA TYR A 373 13.32 6.71 5.70
C TYR A 373 13.99 5.44 6.23
N VAL A 374 15.08 5.59 6.98
CA VAL A 374 15.79 4.44 7.55
C VAL A 374 14.94 3.74 8.61
N PHE A 375 14.43 4.48 9.58
CA PHE A 375 13.63 3.92 10.67
C PHE A 375 12.27 3.44 10.18
N PHE A 376 11.65 4.17 9.27
CA PHE A 376 10.40 3.82 8.61
C PHE A 376 10.47 2.45 7.94
N GLY A 377 11.51 2.22 7.12
CA GLY A 377 11.71 0.96 6.45
C GLY A 377 11.91 -0.19 7.44
N ILE A 378 12.76 -0.01 8.47
CA ILE A 378 12.98 -1.02 9.52
C ILE A 378 11.67 -1.36 10.23
N ASN A 379 10.88 -0.35 10.60
CA ASN A 379 9.61 -0.52 11.29
C ASN A 379 8.60 -1.31 10.45
N ILE A 380 8.43 -0.96 9.14
CA ILE A 380 7.56 -1.71 8.22
C ILE A 380 8.01 -3.17 8.11
N THR A 381 9.32 -3.40 7.98
CA THR A 381 9.88 -4.76 7.88
C THR A 381 9.62 -5.56 9.17
N ALA A 382 9.81 -4.95 10.32
CA ALA A 382 9.53 -5.59 11.61
C ALA A 382 8.03 -5.89 11.80
N ILE A 383 7.15 -4.95 11.45
CA ILE A 383 5.69 -5.14 11.49
C ILE A 383 5.28 -6.31 10.59
N GLY A 384 5.77 -6.34 9.35
CA GLY A 384 5.49 -7.43 8.41
C GLY A 384 6.04 -8.79 8.89
N TYR A 385 7.18 -8.80 9.58
CA TYR A 385 7.69 -10.00 10.24
C TYR A 385 6.75 -10.48 11.34
N TYR A 386 6.29 -9.59 12.24
CA TYR A 386 5.34 -9.98 13.30
C TYR A 386 4.01 -10.49 12.73
N MET A 387 3.54 -9.93 11.62
CA MET A 387 2.39 -10.47 10.88
C MET A 387 2.68 -11.91 10.40
N SER A 388 3.83 -12.12 9.77
CA SER A 388 4.22 -13.39 9.14
C SER A 388 4.38 -14.54 10.13
N ILE A 389 4.66 -14.25 11.41
CA ILE A 389 4.76 -15.22 12.50
C ILE A 389 3.51 -15.24 13.41
N GLU A 390 2.37 -14.83 12.89
CA GLU A 390 1.06 -14.83 13.57
C GLU A 390 0.97 -13.94 14.84
N LYS A 391 1.95 -13.05 15.10
CA LYS A 391 1.94 -12.09 16.22
C LYS A 391 1.21 -10.80 15.83
N SER A 392 0.00 -10.92 15.29
CA SER A 392 -0.77 -9.81 14.73
C SER A 392 -1.07 -8.68 15.71
N ARG A 393 -1.27 -8.98 17.01
CA ARG A 393 -1.49 -7.94 18.03
C ARG A 393 -0.32 -6.96 18.12
N LEU A 394 0.92 -7.48 18.12
CA LEU A 394 2.12 -6.65 18.13
C LEU A 394 2.26 -5.85 16.85
N ALA A 395 2.01 -6.47 15.69
CA ALA A 395 2.03 -5.77 14.42
C ALA A 395 1.04 -4.59 14.42
N THR A 396 -0.20 -4.80 14.89
CA THR A 396 -1.20 -3.74 14.99
C THR A 396 -0.79 -2.64 15.97
N ILE A 397 -0.29 -2.99 17.16
CA ILE A 397 0.16 -2.01 18.16
C ILE A 397 1.28 -1.13 17.57
N PHE A 398 2.29 -1.74 16.93
CA PHE A 398 3.38 -0.97 16.32
C PHE A 398 2.91 -0.11 15.15
N THR A 399 1.94 -0.59 14.35
CA THR A 399 1.37 0.21 13.26
C THR A 399 0.58 1.41 13.78
N VAL A 400 -0.25 1.22 14.81
CA VAL A 400 -0.98 2.32 15.46
C VAL A 400 -0.01 3.32 16.10
N LEU A 401 1.00 2.83 16.79
CA LEU A 401 2.00 3.68 17.45
C LEU A 401 2.74 4.55 16.42
N ARG A 402 3.30 3.92 15.35
CA ARG A 402 4.10 4.63 14.35
C ARG A 402 3.28 5.51 13.40
N GLY A 403 2.07 5.08 13.06
CA GLY A 403 1.30 5.71 11.98
C GLY A 403 0.23 6.67 12.45
N LEU A 404 -0.29 6.48 13.66
CA LEU A 404 -1.41 7.28 14.16
C LEU A 404 -1.02 8.11 15.39
N ILE A 405 -0.43 7.49 16.41
CA ILE A 405 -0.20 8.18 17.69
C ILE A 405 1.04 9.07 17.65
N LEU A 406 2.21 8.48 17.40
CA LEU A 406 3.48 9.20 17.51
C LEU A 406 3.64 10.32 16.49
N PRO A 407 3.26 10.19 15.20
CA PRO A 407 3.35 11.30 14.28
C PRO A 407 2.52 12.50 14.72
N VAL A 408 1.27 12.27 15.16
CA VAL A 408 0.39 13.33 15.67
C VAL A 408 1.04 14.00 16.89
N VAL A 409 1.46 13.23 17.88
CA VAL A 409 2.11 13.75 19.09
C VAL A 409 3.37 14.54 18.74
N CYS A 410 4.23 14.00 17.87
CA CYS A 410 5.47 14.68 17.48
C CYS A 410 5.22 15.97 16.68
N PHE A 411 4.23 15.99 15.77
CA PHE A 411 3.87 17.21 15.03
C PHE A 411 3.41 18.35 15.95
N PHE A 412 2.74 18.04 17.06
CA PHE A 412 2.30 19.10 18.00
C PHE A 412 3.35 19.44 19.07
N LEU A 413 4.15 18.47 19.54
CA LEU A 413 5.08 18.73 20.66
C LEU A 413 6.45 19.21 20.21
N LEU A 414 7.04 18.65 19.13
CA LEU A 414 8.41 19.01 18.74
C LEU A 414 8.56 20.47 18.29
N PRO A 415 7.59 21.10 17.61
CA PRO A 415 7.69 22.50 17.26
C PRO A 415 7.78 23.44 18.46
N LEU A 416 7.22 23.06 19.62
CA LEU A 416 7.28 23.84 20.86
C LEU A 416 8.72 24.01 21.36
N TRP A 417 9.60 23.03 21.09
CA TRP A 417 10.99 23.05 21.56
C TRP A 417 12.00 23.38 20.46
N LEU A 418 11.75 22.94 19.24
CA LEU A 418 12.68 23.01 18.10
C LEU A 418 12.21 23.98 16.99
N GLY A 419 11.04 24.62 17.17
CA GLY A 419 10.46 25.49 16.17
C GLY A 419 10.24 24.78 14.82
N ILE A 420 10.57 25.46 13.72
CA ILE A 420 10.38 24.93 12.36
C ILE A 420 11.13 23.61 12.13
N LYS A 421 12.33 23.44 12.69
CA LYS A 421 13.07 22.17 12.59
C LYS A 421 12.29 21.01 13.24
N GLY A 422 11.55 21.28 14.32
CA GLY A 422 10.71 20.29 14.99
C GLY A 422 9.59 19.76 14.12
N ILE A 423 8.99 20.61 13.27
CA ILE A 423 7.94 20.19 12.34
C ILE A 423 8.50 19.17 11.31
N TRP A 424 9.66 19.47 10.74
CA TRP A 424 10.30 18.60 9.76
C TRP A 424 10.84 17.30 10.37
N LEU A 425 11.25 17.31 11.65
CA LEU A 425 11.72 16.13 12.38
C LEU A 425 10.60 15.26 12.94
N ALA A 426 9.34 15.72 12.94
CA ALA A 426 8.24 15.05 13.61
C ALA A 426 8.09 13.58 13.18
N VAL A 427 8.11 13.30 11.89
CA VAL A 427 7.99 11.93 11.36
C VAL A 427 9.23 11.10 11.70
N ALA A 428 10.43 11.69 11.59
CA ALA A 428 11.68 10.99 11.87
C ALA A 428 11.78 10.55 13.34
N VAL A 429 11.38 11.44 14.27
CA VAL A 429 11.36 11.14 15.71
C VAL A 429 10.30 10.10 16.05
N ALA A 430 9.10 10.20 15.45
CA ALA A 430 8.03 9.20 15.61
C ALA A 430 8.49 7.80 15.19
N GLU A 431 9.14 7.71 14.02
CA GLU A 431 9.67 6.44 13.52
C GLU A 431 10.84 5.91 14.38
N PHE A 432 11.72 6.80 14.86
CA PHE A 432 12.81 6.42 15.77
C PHE A 432 12.30 5.89 17.11
N ILE A 433 11.30 6.54 17.72
CA ILE A 433 10.70 6.06 18.97
C ILE A 433 10.06 4.68 18.75
N THR A 434 9.34 4.50 17.64
CA THR A 434 8.74 3.19 17.30
C THR A 434 9.82 2.12 17.14
N PHE A 435 10.91 2.43 16.43
CA PHE A 435 12.06 1.53 16.29
C PHE A 435 12.63 1.12 17.67
N ALA A 436 12.83 2.09 18.58
CA ALA A 436 13.31 1.82 19.93
C ALA A 436 12.36 0.88 20.70
N VAL A 437 11.05 1.11 20.63
CA VAL A 437 10.03 0.25 21.24
C VAL A 437 10.06 -1.17 20.67
N ILE A 438 10.20 -1.31 19.33
CA ILE A 438 10.33 -2.63 18.68
C ILE A 438 11.60 -3.36 19.16
N CYS A 439 12.73 -2.66 19.26
CA CYS A 439 14.00 -3.23 19.73
C CYS A 439 13.91 -3.69 21.19
N ILE A 440 13.33 -2.87 22.07
CA ILE A 440 13.10 -3.22 23.47
C ILE A 440 12.22 -4.47 23.59
N ASN A 441 11.09 -4.52 22.84
CA ASN A 441 10.23 -5.70 22.84
C ASN A 441 10.93 -6.96 22.30
N ALA A 442 11.84 -6.81 21.33
CA ALA A 442 12.60 -7.93 20.79
C ALA A 442 13.65 -8.47 21.79
N MET A 443 14.26 -7.58 22.58
CA MET A 443 15.21 -7.96 23.64
C MET A 443 14.51 -8.69 24.81
N TYR A 444 13.38 -8.17 25.28
CA TYR A 444 12.60 -8.80 26.37
C TYR A 444 12.08 -10.21 26.03
N LYS A 445 11.92 -10.55 24.75
CA LYS A 445 11.45 -11.88 24.31
C LYS A 445 12.56 -12.86 23.97
N ARG A 446 13.82 -12.45 24.08
CA ARG A 446 14.99 -13.35 23.99
C ARG A 446 15.36 -13.98 25.34
N VAL A 447 14.77 -13.50 26.44
CA VAL A 447 14.80 -14.08 27.77
C VAL A 447 13.50 -14.89 27.98
#